data_3a7fb96193542e278d80e3c434c23239
#
_entry.id   3a7fb96193542e278d80e3c434c23239
#
_cell.length_a   1.000
_cell.length_b   1.000
_cell.length_c   1.000
_cell.angle_alpha   90.00
_cell.angle_beta   90.00
_cell.angle_gamma   90.00
#
_symmetry.space_group_name_H-M   'P 1'
#
loop_
_entity.id
_entity.type
_entity.pdbx_description
1 polymer ?
#
loop_
_entity_poly.entity_id
_entity_poly.type
_entity_poly.pdbx_seq_one_letter_code
_entity_poly.pdbx_strand_id
1 'polypeptide(L)'
;ALLLDKNKDSLYRLSYLTGATLKDSYLDIDGGIGTLLVMSSKVRKEMDENFIGLDGDTEILSKNGTFLGQHILSPLRGVAIHINAFNFPIWGMLEKLSCSILAGVPTIIKASSVTSFLSQACLKIITESNILPKGSIQFIPGNLNNLLNHLNGQDVISFTGSAKTGIGIRSNPNLLRHSVKFIAEQDSLNACILGQDVKIGEIEWNLFLKEVVNEITSKSGQKCTAIRRVFVPEHKLQDTINALQERLKKLNVGNPHDPNVDIGPL
;
A
#
# COMPACT_ATOMS: atom_id res chain seq x y z
N ALA A 1 7.21 -14.30 1.78
CA ALA A 1 7.99 -13.50 0.84
C ALA A 1 8.78 -14.39 -0.15
N LEU A 2 9.74 -15.20 0.31
CA LEU A 2 10.59 -16.05 -0.56
C LEU A 2 9.80 -16.97 -1.51
N LEU A 3 8.65 -17.47 -1.07
CA LEU A 3 7.75 -18.26 -1.91
C LEU A 3 7.17 -17.42 -3.06
N LEU A 4 6.73 -16.20 -2.78
CA LEU A 4 6.21 -15.29 -3.80
C LEU A 4 7.30 -14.87 -4.77
N ASP A 5 8.50 -14.60 -4.29
CA ASP A 5 9.65 -14.24 -5.14
C ASP A 5 9.98 -15.34 -6.15
N LYS A 6 9.94 -16.62 -5.73
CA LYS A 6 10.11 -17.78 -6.63
C LYS A 6 9.02 -17.92 -7.69
N ASN A 7 7.84 -17.36 -7.47
CA ASN A 7 6.67 -17.51 -8.34
C ASN A 7 6.24 -16.20 -9.03
N LYS A 8 7.01 -15.12 -8.90
CA LYS A 8 6.63 -13.78 -9.36
C LYS A 8 6.44 -13.65 -10.87
N ASP A 9 7.14 -14.46 -11.68
CA ASP A 9 6.98 -14.45 -13.14
C ASP A 9 5.53 -14.76 -13.58
N SER A 10 4.83 -15.61 -12.84
CA SER A 10 3.41 -15.88 -13.09
C SER A 10 2.55 -14.65 -12.79
N LEU A 11 2.91 -13.87 -11.77
CA LEU A 11 2.20 -12.64 -11.41
C LEU A 11 2.48 -11.52 -12.42
N TYR A 12 3.71 -11.40 -12.94
CA TYR A 12 4.01 -10.45 -14.01
C TYR A 12 3.17 -10.68 -15.25
N ARG A 13 3.03 -11.94 -15.70
CA ARG A 13 2.17 -12.28 -16.85
C ARG A 13 0.72 -11.88 -16.66
N LEU A 14 0.20 -11.97 -15.43
CA LEU A 14 -1.16 -11.52 -15.12
C LEU A 14 -1.25 -9.99 -14.96
N SER A 15 -0.19 -9.36 -14.48
CA SER A 15 -0.15 -7.91 -14.22
C SER A 15 -0.39 -7.08 -15.50
N TYR A 16 0.06 -7.55 -16.66
CA TYR A 16 -0.20 -6.88 -17.94
C TYR A 16 -1.71 -6.69 -18.22
N LEU A 17 -2.55 -7.60 -17.73
CA LEU A 17 -4.01 -7.50 -17.89
C LEU A 17 -4.63 -6.35 -17.09
N THR A 18 -3.86 -5.74 -16.17
CA THR A 18 -4.26 -4.52 -15.45
C THR A 18 -3.87 -3.23 -16.17
N GLY A 19 -3.27 -3.33 -17.35
CA GLY A 19 -2.67 -2.20 -18.05
C GLY A 19 -1.26 -1.84 -17.60
N ALA A 20 -0.70 -2.54 -16.61
CA ALA A 20 0.62 -2.28 -16.06
C ALA A 20 1.71 -2.71 -17.04
N THR A 21 2.69 -1.83 -17.30
CA THR A 21 3.94 -2.20 -17.99
C THR A 21 4.78 -3.12 -17.13
N LEU A 22 5.86 -3.70 -17.69
CA LEU A 22 6.80 -4.52 -16.90
C LEU A 22 7.41 -3.72 -15.74
N LYS A 23 7.75 -2.45 -15.97
CA LYS A 23 8.28 -1.54 -14.94
C LYS A 23 7.27 -1.31 -13.83
N ASP A 24 5.99 -1.12 -14.17
CA ASP A 24 4.90 -0.96 -13.20
C ASP A 24 4.64 -2.25 -12.42
N SER A 25 4.79 -3.40 -13.09
CA SER A 25 4.65 -4.72 -12.47
C SER A 25 5.75 -5.00 -11.46
N TYR A 26 6.99 -4.61 -11.75
CA TYR A 26 8.09 -4.65 -10.77
C TYR A 26 7.77 -3.76 -9.56
N LEU A 27 7.30 -2.54 -9.79
CA LEU A 27 6.95 -1.64 -8.71
C LEU A 27 5.91 -2.24 -7.77
N ASP A 28 4.87 -2.86 -8.30
CA ASP A 28 3.78 -3.46 -7.50
C ASP A 28 4.19 -4.80 -6.86
N ILE A 29 4.73 -5.71 -7.64
CA ILE A 29 4.97 -7.11 -7.21
C ILE A 29 6.22 -7.19 -6.35
N ASP A 30 7.37 -6.70 -6.84
CA ASP A 30 8.61 -6.74 -6.07
C ASP A 30 8.56 -5.80 -4.88
N GLY A 31 7.88 -4.64 -5.01
CA GLY A 31 7.62 -3.72 -3.90
C GLY A 31 6.83 -4.39 -2.78
N GLY A 32 5.77 -5.11 -3.12
CA GLY A 32 4.96 -5.86 -2.15
C GLY A 32 5.74 -6.99 -1.48
N ILE A 33 6.48 -7.79 -2.26
CA ILE A 33 7.33 -8.87 -1.73
C ILE A 33 8.44 -8.31 -0.84
N GLY A 34 9.08 -7.21 -1.26
CA GLY A 34 10.08 -6.50 -0.48
C GLY A 34 9.53 -6.00 0.86
N THR A 35 8.31 -5.47 0.86
CA THR A 35 7.63 -5.03 2.09
C THR A 35 7.43 -6.20 3.07
N LEU A 36 6.99 -7.37 2.59
CA LEU A 36 6.91 -8.57 3.42
C LEU A 36 8.26 -8.96 4.04
N LEU A 37 9.35 -8.88 3.28
CA LEU A 37 10.71 -9.20 3.76
C LEU A 37 11.15 -8.21 4.85
N VAL A 38 10.96 -6.92 4.60
CA VAL A 38 11.33 -5.86 5.55
C VAL A 38 10.54 -6.00 6.85
N MET A 39 9.22 -6.15 6.77
CA MET A 39 8.34 -6.27 7.95
C MET A 39 8.65 -7.52 8.76
N SER A 40 8.86 -8.68 8.11
CA SER A 40 9.23 -9.91 8.81
C SER A 40 10.60 -9.82 9.48
N SER A 41 11.57 -9.16 8.83
CA SER A 41 12.89 -8.93 9.41
C SER A 41 12.83 -7.99 10.62
N LYS A 42 12.01 -6.93 10.54
CA LYS A 42 11.82 -5.98 11.62
C LYS A 42 11.17 -6.63 12.85
N VAL A 43 10.06 -7.34 12.66
CA VAL A 43 9.36 -8.02 13.75
C VAL A 43 10.26 -9.04 14.44
N ARG A 44 11.03 -9.83 13.69
CA ARG A 44 11.99 -10.79 14.26
C ARG A 44 13.05 -10.14 15.17
N LYS A 45 13.37 -8.87 14.94
CA LYS A 45 14.35 -8.12 15.74
C LYS A 45 13.73 -7.43 16.95
N GLU A 46 12.49 -7.01 16.83
CA GLU A 46 11.84 -6.09 17.78
C GLU A 46 10.79 -6.79 18.67
N MET A 47 10.33 -7.95 18.27
CA MET A 47 9.31 -8.70 19.02
C MET A 47 9.84 -10.08 19.42
N ASP A 48 9.59 -10.46 20.65
CA ASP A 48 9.84 -11.81 21.14
C ASP A 48 8.91 -12.83 20.48
N GLU A 49 9.30 -14.11 20.48
CA GLU A 49 8.49 -15.22 19.96
C GLU A 49 7.24 -15.52 20.82
N ASN A 50 6.98 -14.73 21.85
CA ASN A 50 5.87 -14.89 22.76
C ASN A 50 4.59 -14.19 22.22
N PHE A 51 3.43 -14.75 22.58
CA PHE A 51 2.12 -14.14 22.26
C PHE A 51 1.88 -12.77 22.93
N ILE A 52 2.63 -12.48 23.98
CA ILE A 52 2.55 -11.24 24.74
C ILE A 52 3.94 -10.63 24.74
N GLY A 53 4.06 -9.44 24.20
CA GLY A 53 5.27 -8.61 24.23
C GLY A 53 5.18 -7.55 25.33
N LEU A 54 6.30 -7.22 25.93
CA LEU A 54 6.41 -6.01 26.78
C LEU A 54 6.81 -4.84 25.90
N ASP A 55 6.18 -3.69 26.11
CA ASP A 55 6.47 -2.45 25.40
C ASP A 55 7.06 -1.44 26.40
N GLY A 56 8.38 -1.31 26.37
CA GLY A 56 9.15 -0.49 27.30
C GLY A 56 9.36 -1.11 28.68
N ASP A 57 9.93 -0.32 29.59
CA ASP A 57 10.20 -0.70 30.96
C ASP A 57 8.98 -0.50 31.86
N THR A 58 8.99 -1.16 33.02
CA THR A 58 7.97 -0.94 34.05
C THR A 58 8.16 0.44 34.67
N GLU A 59 7.11 1.25 34.69
CA GLU A 59 7.11 2.59 35.25
C GLU A 59 6.55 2.64 36.67
N ILE A 60 7.21 3.39 37.55
CA ILE A 60 6.74 3.64 38.90
C ILE A 60 5.79 4.84 38.88
N LEU A 61 4.51 4.58 39.13
CA LEU A 61 3.43 5.58 39.07
C LEU A 61 3.05 6.20 40.42
N SER A 62 3.67 5.76 41.53
CA SER A 62 3.46 6.31 42.86
C SER A 62 4.76 6.64 43.56
N LYS A 63 4.73 7.62 44.45
CA LYS A 63 5.93 8.11 45.21
C LYS A 63 6.61 7.02 46.05
N ASN A 64 5.84 6.02 46.50
CA ASN A 64 6.33 4.94 47.38
C ASN A 64 6.53 3.60 46.61
N GLY A 65 6.44 3.59 45.29
CA GLY A 65 6.67 2.41 44.48
C GLY A 65 5.61 1.33 44.58
N THR A 66 4.46 1.62 45.18
CA THR A 66 3.36 0.62 45.35
C THR A 66 2.40 0.52 44.16
N PHE A 67 2.51 1.45 43.22
CA PHE A 67 1.72 1.43 41.99
C PHE A 67 2.66 1.47 40.78
N LEU A 68 2.59 0.41 39.97
CA LEU A 68 3.44 0.18 38.81
C LEU A 68 2.59 0.11 37.54
N GLY A 69 3.11 0.64 36.44
CA GLY A 69 2.53 0.53 35.09
C GLY A 69 3.44 -0.25 34.16
N GLN A 70 2.85 -1.10 33.32
CA GLN A 70 3.55 -1.81 32.25
C GLN A 70 2.68 -1.88 31.02
N HIS A 71 3.23 -1.47 29.87
CA HIS A 71 2.55 -1.68 28.59
C HIS A 71 2.76 -3.12 28.11
N ILE A 72 1.67 -3.73 27.66
CA ILE A 72 1.66 -5.11 27.16
C ILE A 72 1.06 -5.11 25.75
N LEU A 73 1.78 -5.68 24.80
CA LEU A 73 1.30 -5.93 23.45
C LEU A 73 0.69 -7.33 23.37
N SER A 74 -0.53 -7.43 22.89
CA SER A 74 -1.21 -8.71 22.65
C SER A 74 -1.97 -8.67 21.33
N PRO A 75 -2.10 -9.81 20.60
CA PRO A 75 -2.90 -9.87 19.39
C PRO A 75 -4.37 -9.50 19.65
N LEU A 76 -4.98 -8.80 18.70
CA LEU A 76 -6.43 -8.62 18.68
C LEU A 76 -7.10 -10.00 18.49
N ARG A 77 -8.23 -10.22 19.18
CA ARG A 77 -9.00 -11.49 19.09
C ARG A 77 -10.02 -11.51 17.97
N GLY A 78 -10.04 -10.48 17.12
CA GLY A 78 -10.93 -10.33 15.98
C GLY A 78 -10.24 -10.65 14.66
N VAL A 79 -10.70 -10.01 13.61
CA VAL A 79 -10.19 -10.12 12.24
C VAL A 79 -9.74 -8.76 11.70
N ALA A 80 -8.76 -8.77 10.83
CA ALA A 80 -8.36 -7.61 10.06
C ALA A 80 -9.06 -7.62 8.69
N ILE A 81 -9.87 -6.61 8.41
CA ILE A 81 -10.52 -6.43 7.10
C ILE A 81 -9.67 -5.48 6.28
N HIS A 82 -9.07 -5.99 5.20
CA HIS A 82 -8.27 -5.17 4.28
C HIS A 82 -9.08 -4.84 3.04
N ILE A 83 -9.36 -3.57 2.83
CA ILE A 83 -10.05 -3.06 1.65
C ILE A 83 -9.03 -2.35 0.79
N ASN A 84 -8.68 -2.93 -0.35
CA ASN A 84 -7.57 -2.53 -1.18
C ASN A 84 -8.02 -1.77 -2.42
N ALA A 85 -7.21 -0.78 -2.84
CA ALA A 85 -7.37 -0.06 -4.09
C ALA A 85 -6.93 -0.90 -5.30
N PHE A 86 -7.27 -0.44 -6.50
CA PHE A 86 -7.00 -1.17 -7.75
C PHE A 86 -5.57 -1.00 -8.27
N ASN A 87 -4.93 0.11 -7.95
CA ASN A 87 -3.69 0.54 -8.59
C ASN A 87 -2.43 -0.23 -8.13
N PHE A 88 -2.43 -0.76 -6.90
CA PHE A 88 -1.38 -1.61 -6.35
C PHE A 88 -1.99 -2.89 -5.76
N PRO A 89 -2.53 -3.79 -6.61
CA PRO A 89 -3.25 -4.98 -6.14
C PRO A 89 -2.39 -5.95 -5.35
N ILE A 90 -1.08 -5.98 -5.57
CA ILE A 90 -0.13 -6.83 -4.84
C ILE A 90 0.51 -6.08 -3.68
N TRP A 91 1.15 -4.93 -3.92
CA TRP A 91 1.83 -4.17 -2.86
C TRP A 91 0.86 -3.77 -1.75
N GLY A 92 -0.23 -3.08 -2.09
CA GLY A 92 -1.20 -2.62 -1.09
C GLY A 92 -1.85 -3.77 -0.31
N MET A 93 -1.98 -4.95 -0.92
CA MET A 93 -2.45 -6.15 -0.24
C MET A 93 -1.39 -6.71 0.71
N LEU A 94 -0.15 -6.91 0.24
CA LEU A 94 0.92 -7.53 1.02
C LEU A 94 1.41 -6.64 2.16
N GLU A 95 1.40 -5.33 1.98
CA GLU A 95 1.72 -4.34 3.02
C GLU A 95 0.78 -4.49 4.24
N LYS A 96 -0.53 -4.49 4.02
CA LYS A 96 -1.51 -4.68 5.10
C LYS A 96 -1.45 -6.09 5.68
N LEU A 97 -1.32 -7.10 4.82
CA LEU A 97 -1.22 -8.50 5.21
C LEU A 97 -0.02 -8.74 6.13
N SER A 98 1.15 -8.14 5.81
CA SER A 98 2.35 -8.28 6.62
C SER A 98 2.12 -7.86 8.07
N CYS A 99 1.50 -6.69 8.28
CA CYS A 99 1.21 -6.18 9.62
C CYS A 99 0.26 -7.10 10.39
N SER A 100 -0.84 -7.53 9.76
CA SER A 100 -1.86 -8.33 10.45
C SER A 100 -1.39 -9.73 10.80
N ILE A 101 -0.74 -10.42 9.85
CA ILE A 101 -0.24 -11.79 10.09
C ILE A 101 0.88 -11.81 11.13
N LEU A 102 1.79 -10.83 11.08
CA LEU A 102 2.87 -10.72 12.07
C LEU A 102 2.34 -10.38 13.47
N ALA A 103 1.21 -9.65 13.54
CA ALA A 103 0.50 -9.42 14.80
C ALA A 103 -0.39 -10.59 15.25
N GLY A 104 -0.39 -11.73 14.53
CA GLY A 104 -1.21 -12.90 14.86
C GLY A 104 -2.70 -12.72 14.59
N VAL A 105 -3.11 -11.76 13.76
CA VAL A 105 -4.51 -11.44 13.47
C VAL A 105 -4.93 -12.02 12.12
N PRO A 106 -5.92 -12.92 12.06
CA PRO A 106 -6.45 -13.44 10.81
C PRO A 106 -7.06 -12.33 9.95
N THR A 107 -7.05 -12.53 8.64
CA THR A 107 -7.31 -11.45 7.69
C THR A 107 -8.38 -11.83 6.68
N ILE A 108 -9.30 -10.91 6.41
CA ILE A 108 -10.22 -10.97 5.27
C ILE A 108 -9.82 -9.87 4.29
N ILE A 109 -9.42 -10.26 3.09
CA ILE A 109 -8.95 -9.36 2.05
C ILE A 109 -10.05 -9.12 1.03
N LYS A 110 -10.48 -7.87 0.91
CA LYS A 110 -11.37 -7.38 -0.14
C LYS A 110 -10.55 -6.62 -1.16
N ALA A 111 -10.23 -7.27 -2.28
CA ALA A 111 -9.56 -6.61 -3.40
C ALA A 111 -10.49 -5.69 -4.19
N SER A 112 -9.92 -4.75 -4.94
CA SER A 112 -10.69 -4.03 -5.96
C SER A 112 -11.18 -5.00 -7.04
N SER A 113 -12.44 -4.88 -7.44
CA SER A 113 -13.05 -5.83 -8.38
C SER A 113 -12.32 -5.92 -9.73
N VAL A 114 -11.80 -4.79 -10.22
CA VAL A 114 -11.14 -4.72 -11.54
C VAL A 114 -9.76 -5.38 -11.58
N THR A 115 -9.09 -5.55 -10.44
CA THR A 115 -7.76 -6.17 -10.35
C THR A 115 -7.74 -7.37 -9.40
N SER A 116 -8.92 -7.85 -8.97
CA SER A 116 -9.06 -8.95 -7.99
C SER A 116 -8.42 -10.25 -8.45
N PHE A 117 -8.40 -10.54 -9.74
CA PHE A 117 -7.77 -11.74 -10.31
C PHE A 117 -6.27 -11.82 -9.99
N LEU A 118 -5.55 -10.69 -10.03
CA LEU A 118 -4.13 -10.65 -9.74
C LEU A 118 -3.87 -10.85 -8.22
N SER A 119 -4.66 -10.18 -7.37
CA SER A 119 -4.62 -10.40 -5.93
C SER A 119 -4.95 -11.85 -5.55
N GLN A 120 -5.97 -12.45 -6.21
CA GLN A 120 -6.34 -13.84 -6.00
C GLN A 120 -5.20 -14.80 -6.38
N ALA A 121 -4.54 -14.59 -7.53
CA ALA A 121 -3.42 -15.41 -7.97
C ALA A 121 -2.27 -15.38 -6.95
N CYS A 122 -1.94 -14.20 -6.41
CA CYS A 122 -0.93 -14.05 -5.36
C CYS A 122 -1.33 -14.80 -4.08
N LEU A 123 -2.57 -14.62 -3.62
CA LEU A 123 -3.06 -15.30 -2.41
C LEU A 123 -3.14 -16.81 -2.59
N LYS A 124 -3.46 -17.30 -3.79
CA LYS A 124 -3.47 -18.73 -4.09
C LYS A 124 -2.10 -19.36 -3.86
N ILE A 125 -1.02 -18.72 -4.30
CA ILE A 125 0.35 -19.18 -4.04
C ILE A 125 0.60 -19.31 -2.52
N ILE A 126 0.16 -18.34 -1.72
CA ILE A 126 0.33 -18.36 -0.27
C ILE A 126 -0.51 -19.48 0.37
N THR A 127 -1.78 -19.57 0.03
CA THR A 127 -2.72 -20.50 0.69
C THR A 127 -2.45 -21.97 0.33
N GLU A 128 -2.07 -22.26 -0.91
CA GLU A 128 -1.73 -23.61 -1.37
C GLU A 128 -0.39 -24.11 -0.80
N SER A 129 0.47 -23.21 -0.33
CA SER A 129 1.75 -23.59 0.30
C SER A 129 1.61 -24.20 1.69
N ASN A 130 0.46 -24.03 2.35
CA ASN A 130 0.20 -24.42 3.73
C ASN A 130 1.21 -23.87 4.76
N ILE A 131 1.91 -22.77 4.46
CA ILE A 131 2.83 -22.11 5.40
C ILE A 131 2.06 -21.45 6.55
N LEU A 132 0.84 -20.99 6.31
CA LEU A 132 -0.04 -20.40 7.32
C LEU A 132 -1.16 -21.38 7.70
N PRO A 133 -1.64 -21.33 8.95
CA PRO A 133 -2.80 -22.10 9.37
C PRO A 133 -4.01 -21.87 8.46
N LYS A 134 -4.80 -22.90 8.26
CA LYS A 134 -6.02 -22.80 7.45
C LYS A 134 -6.98 -21.77 8.07
N GLY A 135 -7.48 -20.86 7.24
CA GLY A 135 -8.37 -19.78 7.67
C GLY A 135 -7.67 -18.48 8.08
N SER A 136 -6.32 -18.45 8.17
CA SER A 136 -5.58 -17.22 8.48
C SER A 136 -5.81 -16.10 7.46
N ILE A 137 -6.05 -16.47 6.20
CA ILE A 137 -6.34 -15.53 5.12
C ILE A 137 -7.58 -15.97 4.39
N GLN A 138 -8.52 -15.04 4.19
CA GLN A 138 -9.71 -15.22 3.39
C GLN A 138 -9.80 -14.12 2.34
N PHE A 139 -10.48 -14.37 1.22
CA PHE A 139 -10.54 -13.47 0.08
C PHE A 139 -11.97 -13.22 -0.39
N ILE A 140 -12.30 -11.96 -0.60
CA ILE A 140 -13.59 -11.51 -1.15
C ILE A 140 -13.34 -10.75 -2.46
N PRO A 141 -13.70 -11.31 -3.62
CA PRO A 141 -13.51 -10.64 -4.91
C PRO A 141 -14.57 -9.58 -5.23
N GLY A 142 -15.63 -9.49 -4.43
CA GLY A 142 -16.80 -8.63 -4.68
C GLY A 142 -17.03 -7.59 -3.59
N ASN A 143 -18.30 -7.30 -3.32
CA ASN A 143 -18.72 -6.35 -2.29
C ASN A 143 -18.63 -6.98 -0.89
N LEU A 144 -18.45 -6.12 0.12
CA LEU A 144 -18.45 -6.55 1.52
C LEU A 144 -19.87 -6.92 2.02
N ASN A 145 -20.91 -6.54 1.29
CA ASN A 145 -22.32 -6.74 1.69
C ASN A 145 -22.55 -6.33 3.14
N ASN A 146 -23.05 -7.25 3.96
CA ASN A 146 -23.36 -7.00 5.37
C ASN A 146 -22.16 -7.24 6.32
N LEU A 147 -20.96 -7.54 5.83
CA LEU A 147 -19.81 -7.89 6.68
C LEU A 147 -19.53 -6.82 7.74
N LEU A 148 -19.64 -5.53 7.38
CA LEU A 148 -19.40 -4.42 8.32
C LEU A 148 -20.35 -4.43 9.53
N ASN A 149 -21.54 -5.02 9.40
CA ASN A 149 -22.53 -5.08 10.46
C ASN A 149 -22.24 -6.19 11.50
N HIS A 150 -21.25 -7.02 11.25
CA HIS A 150 -20.83 -8.10 12.16
C HIS A 150 -19.54 -7.80 12.93
N LEU A 151 -18.91 -6.65 12.64
CA LEU A 151 -17.64 -6.28 13.26
C LEU A 151 -17.86 -5.71 14.68
N ASN A 152 -16.86 -5.92 15.53
CA ASN A 152 -16.84 -5.48 16.92
C ASN A 152 -15.51 -4.80 17.27
N GLY A 153 -15.33 -4.37 18.52
CA GLY A 153 -14.17 -3.61 18.98
C GLY A 153 -12.83 -4.36 18.94
N GLN A 154 -12.81 -5.67 18.67
CA GLN A 154 -11.60 -6.46 18.46
C GLN A 154 -11.21 -6.59 16.98
N ASP A 155 -12.08 -6.12 16.08
CA ASP A 155 -11.81 -6.12 14.64
C ASP A 155 -11.16 -4.80 14.22
N VAL A 156 -10.44 -4.84 13.10
CA VAL A 156 -9.81 -3.66 12.51
C VAL A 156 -10.08 -3.60 11.02
N ILE A 157 -10.36 -2.42 10.50
CA ILE A 157 -10.47 -2.16 9.07
C ILE A 157 -9.26 -1.34 8.64
N SER A 158 -8.54 -1.82 7.62
CA SER A 158 -7.53 -1.06 6.91
C SER A 158 -8.01 -0.81 5.47
N PHE A 159 -8.27 0.45 5.16
CA PHE A 159 -8.84 0.89 3.89
C PHE A 159 -7.84 1.72 3.09
N THR A 160 -7.74 1.46 1.79
CA THR A 160 -7.08 2.34 0.82
C THR A 160 -8.04 2.60 -0.35
N GLY A 161 -8.31 3.86 -0.64
CA GLY A 161 -9.22 4.24 -1.73
C GLY A 161 -9.68 5.70 -1.66
N SER A 162 -10.82 6.00 -2.30
CA SER A 162 -11.35 7.36 -2.32
C SER A 162 -11.88 7.82 -0.96
N ALA A 163 -11.75 9.11 -0.67
CA ALA A 163 -12.31 9.72 0.54
C ALA A 163 -13.81 9.48 0.65
N LYS A 164 -14.56 9.56 -0.45
CA LYS A 164 -16.00 9.28 -0.49
C LYS A 164 -16.32 7.88 0.05
N THR A 165 -15.61 6.87 -0.40
CA THR A 165 -15.80 5.47 0.05
C THR A 165 -15.37 5.32 1.51
N GLY A 166 -14.22 5.88 1.88
CA GLY A 166 -13.72 5.81 3.25
C GLY A 166 -14.65 6.47 4.26
N ILE A 167 -15.21 7.64 3.95
CA ILE A 167 -16.23 8.31 4.76
C ILE A 167 -17.47 7.43 4.89
N GLY A 168 -17.96 6.84 3.78
CA GLY A 168 -19.12 5.94 3.81
C GLY A 168 -18.91 4.73 4.72
N ILE A 169 -17.74 4.11 4.68
CA ILE A 169 -17.39 3.00 5.57
C ILE A 169 -17.34 3.49 7.03
N ARG A 170 -16.57 4.55 7.30
CA ARG A 170 -16.39 5.10 8.65
C ARG A 170 -17.70 5.52 9.31
N SER A 171 -18.67 5.97 8.51
CA SER A 171 -20.00 6.41 8.99
C SER A 171 -20.97 5.25 9.24
N ASN A 172 -20.55 3.99 9.06
CA ASN A 172 -21.40 2.84 9.32
C ASN A 172 -21.80 2.80 10.82
N PRO A 173 -23.11 2.74 11.15
CA PRO A 173 -23.58 2.80 12.54
C PRO A 173 -23.02 1.68 13.42
N ASN A 174 -22.77 0.49 12.86
CA ASN A 174 -22.20 -0.62 13.62
C ASN A 174 -20.75 -0.35 14.03
N LEU A 175 -19.94 0.20 13.09
CA LEU A 175 -18.56 0.54 13.38
C LEU A 175 -18.45 1.60 14.47
N LEU A 176 -19.32 2.62 14.43
CA LEU A 176 -19.38 3.66 15.45
C LEU A 176 -19.82 3.10 16.81
N ARG A 177 -20.89 2.28 16.83
CA ARG A 177 -21.43 1.69 18.06
C ARG A 177 -20.42 0.81 18.79
N HIS A 178 -19.63 0.04 18.04
CA HIS A 178 -18.69 -0.93 18.60
C HIS A 178 -17.24 -0.43 18.64
N SER A 179 -17.02 0.85 18.30
CA SER A 179 -15.68 1.47 18.28
C SER A 179 -14.66 0.65 17.46
N VAL A 180 -15.10 0.10 16.31
CA VAL A 180 -14.23 -0.67 15.42
C VAL A 180 -13.11 0.21 14.93
N LYS A 181 -11.86 -0.25 15.07
CA LYS A 181 -10.68 0.49 14.62
C LYS A 181 -10.71 0.64 13.09
N PHE A 182 -10.64 1.88 12.61
CA PHE A 182 -10.65 2.20 11.18
C PHE A 182 -9.40 3.01 10.81
N ILE A 183 -8.55 2.42 9.99
CA ILE A 183 -7.34 3.04 9.45
C ILE A 183 -7.58 3.27 7.96
N ALA A 184 -7.38 4.49 7.49
CA ALA A 184 -7.67 4.84 6.10
C ALA A 184 -6.54 5.66 5.48
N GLU A 185 -6.08 5.19 4.33
CA GLU A 185 -5.32 5.96 3.35
C GLU A 185 -6.29 6.39 2.25
N GLN A 186 -6.51 7.69 2.15
CA GLN A 186 -7.48 8.27 1.23
C GLN A 186 -6.80 9.28 0.32
N ASP A 187 -7.49 9.68 -0.72
CA ASP A 187 -7.08 10.62 -1.75
C ASP A 187 -5.85 11.49 -1.41
N SER A 188 -4.97 11.65 -2.36
CA SER A 188 -3.76 12.46 -2.22
C SER A 188 -3.66 13.54 -3.28
N LEU A 189 -2.99 14.64 -2.95
CA LEU A 189 -2.71 15.74 -3.86
C LEU A 189 -1.27 16.22 -3.66
N ASN A 190 -0.32 15.41 -4.12
CA ASN A 190 1.10 15.63 -3.90
C ASN A 190 1.63 16.82 -4.70
N ALA A 191 2.61 17.48 -4.11
CA ALA A 191 3.27 18.64 -4.71
C ALA A 191 4.77 18.39 -4.86
N CYS A 192 5.35 19.00 -5.90
CA CYS A 192 6.78 19.12 -6.08
C CYS A 192 7.13 20.61 -6.20
N ILE A 193 8.18 21.05 -5.52
CA ILE A 193 8.55 22.46 -5.43
C ILE A 193 9.99 22.62 -5.90
N LEU A 194 10.21 23.51 -6.89
CA LEU A 194 11.54 23.88 -7.35
C LEU A 194 12.05 25.07 -6.56
N GLY A 195 13.25 24.97 -5.99
CA GLY A 195 13.91 26.06 -5.29
C GLY A 195 14.26 27.23 -6.21
N GLN A 196 14.31 28.45 -5.64
CA GLN A 196 14.67 29.65 -6.41
C GLN A 196 16.15 29.65 -6.84
N ASP A 197 17.00 29.02 -6.09
CA ASP A 197 18.45 28.92 -6.27
C ASP A 197 18.85 27.92 -7.36
N VAL A 198 17.96 26.97 -7.73
CA VAL A 198 18.24 25.97 -8.76
C VAL A 198 18.41 26.63 -10.13
N LYS A 199 19.54 26.37 -10.79
CA LYS A 199 19.80 26.92 -12.13
C LYS A 199 19.37 25.94 -13.22
N ILE A 200 18.81 26.48 -14.30
CA ILE A 200 18.38 25.72 -15.48
C ILE A 200 19.59 24.97 -16.08
N GLY A 201 19.41 23.66 -16.32
CA GLY A 201 20.43 22.78 -16.89
C GLY A 201 21.37 22.12 -15.88
N GLU A 202 21.40 22.54 -14.62
CA GLU A 202 22.18 21.91 -13.56
C GLU A 202 21.57 20.55 -13.08
N ILE A 203 22.25 19.87 -12.17
CA ILE A 203 21.87 18.51 -11.72
C ILE A 203 20.50 18.54 -11.05
N GLU A 204 20.27 19.45 -10.13
CA GLU A 204 19.01 19.60 -9.38
C GLU A 204 17.83 19.87 -10.30
N TRP A 205 18.01 20.71 -11.30
CA TRP A 205 17.00 20.96 -12.35
C TRP A 205 16.64 19.67 -13.09
N ASN A 206 17.64 18.92 -13.51
CA ASN A 206 17.44 17.69 -14.26
C ASN A 206 16.80 16.58 -13.41
N LEU A 207 17.16 16.48 -12.13
CA LEU A 207 16.54 15.57 -11.17
C LEU A 207 15.07 15.95 -10.93
N PHE A 208 14.78 17.23 -10.69
CA PHE A 208 13.43 17.73 -10.54
C PHE A 208 12.54 17.33 -11.72
N LEU A 209 12.96 17.63 -12.95
CA LEU A 209 12.20 17.27 -14.15
C LEU A 209 12.02 15.76 -14.30
N LYS A 210 13.06 14.98 -14.00
CA LYS A 210 13.02 13.52 -14.06
C LYS A 210 11.99 12.96 -13.07
N GLU A 211 12.02 13.42 -11.83
CA GLU A 211 11.11 12.92 -10.80
C GLU A 211 9.65 13.37 -11.07
N VAL A 212 9.44 14.60 -11.54
CA VAL A 212 8.09 15.03 -11.95
C VAL A 212 7.54 14.12 -13.05
N VAL A 213 8.31 13.86 -14.12
CA VAL A 213 7.88 12.99 -15.21
C VAL A 213 7.65 11.56 -14.71
N ASN A 214 8.59 10.99 -13.93
CA ASN A 214 8.46 9.63 -13.40
C ASN A 214 7.20 9.47 -12.54
N GLU A 215 6.94 10.40 -11.62
CA GLU A 215 5.80 10.31 -10.71
C GLU A 215 4.44 10.51 -11.40
N ILE A 216 4.35 11.33 -12.43
CA ILE A 216 3.09 11.55 -13.17
C ILE A 216 2.80 10.47 -14.23
N THR A 217 3.80 9.64 -14.60
CA THR A 217 3.66 8.62 -15.65
C THR A 217 3.64 7.19 -15.11
N SER A 218 4.31 6.91 -13.99
CA SER A 218 4.30 5.58 -13.37
C SER A 218 2.87 5.11 -13.11
N LYS A 219 2.57 3.83 -13.46
CA LYS A 219 1.22 3.25 -13.35
C LYS A 219 0.17 4.06 -14.12
N SER A 220 0.55 4.68 -15.23
CA SER A 220 -0.30 5.59 -16.01
C SER A 220 -0.85 6.76 -15.18
N GLY A 221 -0.07 7.25 -14.22
CA GLY A 221 -0.46 8.29 -13.27
C GLY A 221 -1.42 7.83 -12.17
N GLN A 222 -1.75 6.56 -12.07
CA GLN A 222 -2.66 5.97 -11.07
C GLN A 222 -1.93 5.61 -9.78
N LYS A 223 -1.19 6.54 -9.21
CA LYS A 223 -0.34 6.35 -8.05
C LYS A 223 -0.71 7.33 -6.94
N CYS A 224 -0.81 6.87 -5.69
CA CYS A 224 -1.12 7.73 -4.55
C CYS A 224 -0.06 8.82 -4.34
N THR A 225 1.20 8.55 -4.71
CA THR A 225 2.30 9.52 -4.65
C THR A 225 2.46 10.36 -5.91
N ALA A 226 1.66 10.15 -6.97
CA ALA A 226 1.77 10.91 -8.21
C ALA A 226 1.72 12.41 -7.97
N ILE A 227 2.67 13.14 -8.52
CA ILE A 227 2.73 14.60 -8.42
C ILE A 227 1.56 15.21 -9.21
N ARG A 228 0.72 15.99 -8.53
CA ARG A 228 -0.45 16.66 -9.13
C ARG A 228 -0.26 18.17 -9.21
N ARG A 229 0.65 18.73 -8.42
CA ARG A 229 0.96 20.15 -8.37
C ARG A 229 2.45 20.35 -8.44
N VAL A 230 2.88 21.20 -9.36
CA VAL A 230 4.29 21.56 -9.55
C VAL A 230 4.42 23.06 -9.33
N PHE A 231 5.17 23.46 -8.31
CA PHE A 231 5.41 24.84 -7.97
C PHE A 231 6.82 25.23 -8.42
N VAL A 232 6.89 26.28 -9.23
CA VAL A 232 8.17 26.79 -9.76
C VAL A 232 8.22 28.31 -9.61
N PRO A 233 9.40 28.92 -9.47
CA PRO A 233 9.55 30.36 -9.55
C PRO A 233 9.01 30.90 -10.88
N GLU A 234 8.32 32.03 -10.84
CA GLU A 234 7.65 32.62 -12.01
C GLU A 234 8.59 32.77 -13.20
N HIS A 235 9.81 33.26 -12.98
CA HIS A 235 10.81 33.45 -14.02
C HIS A 235 11.34 32.15 -14.66
N LYS A 236 11.05 30.96 -14.06
CA LYS A 236 11.41 29.64 -14.60
C LYS A 236 10.20 28.88 -15.16
N LEU A 237 9.01 29.46 -15.11
CA LEU A 237 7.78 28.75 -15.46
C LEU A 237 7.80 28.24 -16.90
N GLN A 238 8.13 29.12 -17.86
CA GLN A 238 8.12 28.75 -19.28
C GLN A 238 9.18 27.71 -19.61
N ASP A 239 10.37 27.83 -19.06
CA ASP A 239 11.45 26.83 -19.24
C ASP A 239 11.05 25.47 -18.68
N THR A 240 10.39 25.46 -17.51
CA THR A 240 9.88 24.23 -16.92
C THR A 240 8.83 23.56 -17.80
N ILE A 241 7.86 24.33 -18.30
CA ILE A 241 6.81 23.82 -19.21
C ILE A 241 7.45 23.20 -20.45
N ASN A 242 8.35 23.93 -21.11
CA ASN A 242 9.02 23.46 -22.33
C ASN A 242 9.83 22.19 -22.07
N ALA A 243 10.59 22.15 -20.97
CA ALA A 243 11.41 20.99 -20.61
C ALA A 243 10.58 19.75 -20.25
N LEU A 244 9.45 19.91 -19.56
CA LEU A 244 8.52 18.81 -19.26
C LEU A 244 7.85 18.30 -20.54
N GLN A 245 7.38 19.19 -21.41
CA GLN A 245 6.80 18.80 -22.71
C GLN A 245 7.76 18.00 -23.57
N GLU A 246 9.02 18.42 -23.67
CA GLU A 246 10.05 17.70 -24.43
C GLU A 246 10.35 16.30 -23.85
N ARG A 247 10.27 16.14 -22.53
CA ARG A 247 10.44 14.83 -21.89
C ARG A 247 9.23 13.93 -22.09
N LEU A 248 8.02 14.47 -21.95
CA LEU A 248 6.76 13.72 -22.11
C LEU A 248 6.53 13.27 -23.56
N LYS A 249 6.92 14.08 -24.57
CA LYS A 249 6.84 13.71 -26.01
C LYS A 249 7.67 12.46 -26.35
N LYS A 250 8.69 12.13 -25.57
CA LYS A 250 9.57 10.98 -25.81
C LYS A 250 9.00 9.67 -25.27
N LEU A 251 7.91 9.72 -24.52
CA LEU A 251 7.30 8.56 -23.90
C LEU A 251 6.36 7.86 -24.89
N ASN A 252 6.48 6.54 -24.95
CA ASN A 252 5.63 5.68 -25.75
C ASN A 252 4.43 5.19 -24.93
N VAL A 253 3.23 5.51 -25.41
CA VAL A 253 1.97 5.02 -24.83
C VAL A 253 1.44 3.88 -25.70
N GLY A 254 1.12 2.73 -25.09
CA GLY A 254 0.68 1.59 -25.91
C GLY A 254 0.41 0.31 -25.15
N ASN A 255 0.55 -0.81 -25.85
CA ASN A 255 0.34 -2.14 -25.28
C ASN A 255 1.41 -2.45 -24.23
N PRO A 256 1.05 -2.74 -22.97
CA PRO A 256 1.99 -2.99 -21.88
C PRO A 256 2.88 -4.24 -22.09
N HIS A 257 2.52 -5.14 -23.01
CA HIS A 257 3.37 -6.27 -23.40
C HIS A 257 4.58 -5.87 -24.27
N ASP A 258 4.55 -4.70 -24.90
CA ASP A 258 5.69 -4.20 -25.68
C ASP A 258 6.73 -3.60 -24.73
N PRO A 259 7.98 -4.11 -24.71
CA PRO A 259 9.02 -3.61 -23.83
C PRO A 259 9.44 -2.16 -24.10
N ASN A 260 9.07 -1.60 -25.26
CA ASN A 260 9.34 -0.18 -25.61
C ASN A 260 8.24 0.76 -25.16
N VAL A 261 7.18 0.27 -24.53
CA VAL A 261 6.08 1.10 -24.02
C VAL A 261 6.39 1.54 -22.60
N ASP A 262 6.33 2.86 -22.39
CA ASP A 262 6.57 3.50 -21.10
C ASP A 262 5.28 3.61 -20.27
N ILE A 263 4.13 3.78 -20.93
CA ILE A 263 2.82 4.01 -20.30
C ILE A 263 1.80 3.06 -20.92
N GLY A 264 1.20 2.22 -20.09
CA GLY A 264 0.09 1.35 -20.49
C GLY A 264 -1.27 2.08 -20.51
N PRO A 265 -2.35 1.37 -20.87
CA PRO A 265 -3.70 1.94 -20.85
C PRO A 265 -4.19 2.19 -19.40
N LEU A 266 -5.23 3.04 -19.30
CA LEU A 266 -5.99 3.30 -18.06
C LEU A 266 -7.05 2.22 -17.84
#